data_57b1e09cc424aec969ec3c1726ef3485
#
_entry.id   57b1e09cc424aec969ec3c1726ef3485
#
_cell.length_a   1.000
_cell.length_b   1.000
_cell.length_c   1.000
_cell.angle_alpha   90.00
_cell.angle_beta   90.00
_cell.angle_gamma   90.00
#
_symmetry.space_group_name_H-M   'P 1'
#
loop_
_entity.id
_entity.type
_entity.pdbx_description
1 polymer ?
#
loop_
_entity_poly.entity_id
_entity_poly.type
_entity_poly.pdbx_seq_one_letter_code
_entity_poly.pdbx_strand_id
1 'polypeptide(L)'
;MYSLFTVQEDTQTPPLPEGVTSDPDFYEPYPVGAAGIDHLRSYSEQFTGEAVIATNPEYVWGRKSQTLVDNTRMSFPISFGGWGGMALTQKIVDSYSMYDGRSIDNSSEAYPYSESGFTNEQKSFSGYRLNAGVYNMYDNREMRFYACVGFSERFWPMSSTTMSGKYNQTVTYYYDSPNGKQNSATDYSPTGYVIVKYIHPNDAWDGDNARRMDKG
;
A
#
# COMPACT_ATOMS: atom_id res chain seq x y z
N MET A 1 27.09 7.69 -12.53
CA MET A 1 26.59 8.73 -11.61
C MET A 1 25.29 8.19 -11.06
N TYR A 2 25.16 8.11 -9.73
CA TYR A 2 23.90 7.67 -9.10
C TYR A 2 22.93 8.84 -9.08
N SER A 3 21.65 8.56 -9.32
CA SER A 3 20.56 9.53 -9.21
C SER A 3 19.37 8.84 -8.52
N LEU A 4 18.44 9.61 -7.98
CA LEU A 4 17.21 9.06 -7.43
C LEU A 4 16.36 8.48 -8.55
N PHE A 5 15.75 7.33 -8.26
CA PHE A 5 14.69 6.79 -9.09
C PHE A 5 13.45 7.66 -8.95
N THR A 6 12.92 8.12 -10.05
CA THR A 6 11.70 8.95 -10.06
C THR A 6 10.74 8.45 -11.14
N VAL A 7 9.48 8.37 -10.79
CA VAL A 7 8.37 8.17 -11.71
C VAL A 7 7.78 9.54 -11.99
N GLN A 8 7.71 9.91 -13.24
CA GLN A 8 7.06 11.14 -13.67
C GLN A 8 5.54 10.95 -13.67
N GLU A 9 4.80 12.05 -13.56
CA GLU A 9 3.37 12.06 -13.80
C GLU A 9 3.07 11.36 -15.13
N ASP A 10 2.19 10.38 -15.07
CA ASP A 10 1.88 9.61 -16.26
C ASP A 10 0.92 10.40 -17.14
N THR A 11 1.35 10.74 -18.34
CA THR A 11 0.46 11.34 -19.36
C THR A 11 -0.45 10.29 -20.02
N GLN A 12 -0.24 9.02 -19.73
CA GLN A 12 -1.06 7.90 -20.18
C GLN A 12 -1.71 7.23 -18.97
N THR A 13 -2.84 7.77 -18.54
CA THR A 13 -3.63 7.20 -17.46
C THR A 13 -4.09 5.80 -17.84
N PRO A 14 -3.70 4.75 -17.11
CA PRO A 14 -4.25 3.42 -17.34
C PRO A 14 -5.76 3.41 -17.08
N PRO A 15 -6.53 2.46 -17.63
CA PRO A 15 -7.94 2.36 -17.31
C PRO A 15 -8.12 2.16 -15.81
N LEU A 16 -9.11 2.84 -15.24
CA LEU A 16 -9.44 2.69 -13.82
C LEU A 16 -9.73 1.21 -13.49
N PRO A 17 -9.27 0.72 -12.33
CA PRO A 17 -9.64 -0.60 -11.87
C PRO A 17 -11.15 -0.77 -11.77
N GLU A 18 -11.63 -1.98 -11.98
CA GLU A 18 -13.05 -2.30 -11.82
C GLU A 18 -13.55 -1.87 -10.43
N GLY A 19 -14.67 -1.14 -10.38
CA GLY A 19 -15.23 -0.58 -9.12
C GLY A 19 -14.67 0.77 -8.69
N VAL A 20 -13.76 1.38 -9.46
CA VAL A 20 -13.22 2.74 -9.21
C VAL A 20 -13.56 3.70 -10.37
N THR A 21 -14.53 3.34 -11.19
CA THR A 21 -14.84 3.93 -12.49
C THR A 21 -15.26 5.41 -12.50
N SER A 22 -15.41 6.06 -11.38
CA SER A 22 -15.87 7.46 -11.30
C SER A 22 -14.96 8.37 -10.48
N ASP A 23 -13.74 7.93 -10.18
CA ASP A 23 -12.80 8.71 -9.38
C ASP A 23 -11.73 9.36 -10.29
N PRO A 24 -11.90 10.65 -10.66
CA PRO A 24 -11.00 11.34 -11.58
C PRO A 24 -9.59 11.52 -11.02
N ASP A 25 -9.46 11.53 -9.69
CA ASP A 25 -8.20 11.81 -8.99
C ASP A 25 -7.40 10.53 -8.68
N PHE A 26 -7.92 9.36 -9.06
CA PHE A 26 -7.33 8.07 -8.66
C PHE A 26 -5.86 7.93 -9.04
N TYR A 27 -5.46 8.42 -10.21
CA TYR A 27 -4.07 8.36 -10.69
C TYR A 27 -3.29 9.66 -10.50
N GLU A 28 -3.96 10.74 -10.08
CA GLU A 28 -3.26 12.01 -9.86
C GLU A 28 -2.26 11.89 -8.70
N PRO A 29 -1.04 12.46 -8.83
CA PRO A 29 -0.07 12.48 -7.75
C PRO A 29 -0.58 13.29 -6.55
N TYR A 30 -0.29 12.83 -5.34
CA TYR A 30 -0.68 13.54 -4.12
C TYR A 30 0.52 14.21 -3.43
N PRO A 31 0.41 15.49 -3.06
CA PRO A 31 -0.59 16.45 -3.56
C PRO A 31 -0.31 16.85 -5.00
N VAL A 32 -1.35 17.24 -5.72
CA VAL A 32 -1.24 17.74 -7.08
C VAL A 32 -0.16 18.82 -7.15
N GLY A 33 0.77 18.71 -8.10
CA GLY A 33 1.81 19.71 -8.33
C GLY A 33 3.19 19.43 -7.69
N ALA A 34 3.48 18.19 -7.32
CA ALA A 34 4.80 17.79 -6.81
C ALA A 34 5.91 17.79 -7.89
N ALA A 35 6.04 18.87 -8.65
CA ALA A 35 7.04 19.08 -9.70
C ALA A 35 7.07 17.99 -10.78
N GLY A 36 5.94 17.38 -11.09
CA GLY A 36 5.81 16.30 -12.07
C GLY A 36 6.38 14.95 -11.58
N ILE A 37 6.61 14.79 -10.28
CA ILE A 37 7.11 13.54 -9.70
C ILE A 37 6.01 12.91 -8.85
N ASP A 38 5.68 11.66 -9.16
CA ASP A 38 4.81 10.84 -8.34
C ASP A 38 5.60 10.25 -7.17
N HIS A 39 5.40 10.77 -5.98
CA HIS A 39 6.16 10.38 -4.78
C HIS A 39 5.83 8.97 -4.31
N LEU A 40 4.56 8.53 -4.41
CA LEU A 40 4.17 7.18 -4.01
C LEU A 40 4.79 6.15 -4.96
N ARG A 41 4.63 6.33 -6.25
CA ARG A 41 5.15 5.42 -7.27
C ARG A 41 6.68 5.43 -7.32
N SER A 42 7.31 6.58 -7.20
CA SER A 42 8.78 6.68 -7.17
C SER A 42 9.40 5.88 -6.03
N TYR A 43 8.71 5.77 -4.90
CA TYR A 43 9.16 4.91 -3.81
C TYR A 43 8.71 3.45 -3.99
N SER A 44 7.44 3.19 -4.22
CA SER A 44 6.89 1.83 -4.22
C SER A 44 7.39 0.97 -5.37
N GLU A 45 7.53 1.53 -6.56
CA GLU A 45 7.93 0.78 -7.76
C GLU A 45 9.34 0.18 -7.67
N GLN A 46 10.20 0.74 -6.83
CA GLN A 46 11.52 0.14 -6.54
C GLN A 46 11.44 -1.22 -5.85
N PHE A 47 10.32 -1.53 -5.18
CA PHE A 47 10.16 -2.72 -4.34
C PHE A 47 9.10 -3.68 -4.86
N THR A 48 8.22 -3.23 -5.74
CA THR A 48 7.09 -4.03 -6.26
C THR A 48 7.42 -4.78 -7.56
N GLY A 49 8.62 -4.57 -8.12
CA GLY A 49 9.06 -5.21 -9.36
C GLY A 49 8.78 -4.38 -10.62
N GLU A 50 8.23 -3.17 -10.50
CA GLU A 50 8.08 -2.27 -11.66
C GLU A 50 9.42 -1.69 -12.10
N ALA A 51 10.25 -1.23 -11.17
CA ALA A 51 11.60 -0.79 -11.45
C ALA A 51 12.56 -1.99 -11.49
N VAL A 52 12.96 -2.38 -12.68
CA VAL A 52 13.96 -3.45 -12.84
C VAL A 52 15.39 -2.93 -12.63
N ILE A 53 16.31 -3.80 -12.25
CA ILE A 53 17.71 -3.46 -11.96
C ILE A 53 18.35 -2.63 -13.08
N ALA A 54 18.05 -2.96 -14.34
CA ALA A 54 18.64 -2.29 -15.50
C ALA A 54 18.20 -0.82 -15.68
N THR A 55 17.06 -0.45 -15.11
CA THR A 55 16.46 0.90 -15.24
C THR A 55 16.46 1.70 -13.94
N ASN A 56 16.81 1.08 -12.83
CA ASN A 56 16.83 1.75 -11.52
C ASN A 56 18.22 2.36 -11.24
N PRO A 57 18.36 3.69 -11.30
CA PRO A 57 19.64 4.37 -11.09
C PRO A 57 20.17 4.31 -9.66
N GLU A 58 19.34 3.93 -8.69
CA GLU A 58 19.75 3.74 -7.29
C GLU A 58 20.34 2.34 -7.02
N TYR A 59 20.20 1.43 -7.97
CA TYR A 59 20.60 0.03 -7.76
C TYR A 59 22.12 -0.12 -7.86
N VAL A 60 22.76 -0.52 -6.77
CA VAL A 60 24.19 -0.74 -6.70
C VAL A 60 24.55 -2.22 -6.80
N TRP A 61 23.79 -3.06 -6.10
CA TRP A 61 24.01 -4.50 -6.05
C TRP A 61 22.76 -5.23 -5.59
N GLY A 62 22.51 -6.40 -6.11
CA GLY A 62 21.39 -7.22 -5.70
C GLY A 62 21.67 -8.71 -5.77
N ARG A 63 21.06 -9.44 -4.86
CA ARG A 63 21.07 -10.90 -4.85
C ARG A 63 19.68 -11.41 -5.25
N LYS A 64 19.62 -12.24 -6.28
CA LYS A 64 18.38 -12.93 -6.64
C LYS A 64 17.93 -13.85 -5.50
N SER A 65 16.68 -13.70 -5.05
CA SER A 65 16.05 -14.61 -4.09
C SER A 65 15.14 -15.60 -4.82
N GLN A 66 14.99 -16.80 -4.25
CA GLN A 66 14.14 -17.84 -4.83
C GLN A 66 12.74 -17.94 -4.20
N THR A 67 12.48 -17.22 -3.10
CA THR A 67 11.29 -17.47 -2.24
C THR A 67 10.44 -16.23 -1.95
N LEU A 68 10.26 -15.35 -2.93
CA LEU A 68 9.39 -14.16 -2.77
C LEU A 68 7.91 -14.52 -2.58
N VAL A 69 7.49 -15.70 -3.06
CA VAL A 69 6.08 -16.16 -2.97
C VAL A 69 5.62 -16.23 -1.52
N ASP A 70 6.41 -16.86 -0.65
CA ASP A 70 6.04 -17.01 0.76
C ASP A 70 6.01 -15.65 1.48
N ASN A 71 6.98 -14.78 1.21
CA ASN A 71 7.00 -13.43 1.76
C ASN A 71 5.76 -12.63 1.34
N THR A 72 5.36 -12.75 0.08
CA THR A 72 4.14 -12.10 -0.43
C THR A 72 2.92 -12.67 0.29
N ARG A 73 2.80 -14.00 0.41
CA ARG A 73 1.68 -14.66 1.10
C ARG A 73 1.58 -14.25 2.58
N MET A 74 2.72 -14.07 3.26
CA MET A 74 2.78 -13.60 4.64
C MET A 74 2.27 -12.16 4.80
N SER A 75 2.34 -11.36 3.76
CA SER A 75 1.86 -9.96 3.76
C SER A 75 0.39 -9.82 3.38
N PHE A 76 -0.18 -10.79 2.65
CA PHE A 76 -1.58 -10.74 2.25
C PHE A 76 -2.53 -11.10 3.40
N PRO A 77 -3.71 -10.45 3.46
CA PRO A 77 -4.79 -10.81 4.38
C PRO A 77 -5.32 -12.23 4.16
N ILE A 78 -5.86 -12.83 5.21
CA ILE A 78 -6.48 -14.16 5.17
C ILE A 78 -7.64 -14.21 4.16
N SER A 79 -8.48 -13.17 4.16
CA SER A 79 -9.62 -13.06 3.24
C SER A 79 -9.24 -13.15 1.76
N PHE A 80 -7.96 -12.91 1.44
CA PHE A 80 -7.42 -13.05 0.09
C PHE A 80 -6.61 -14.34 -0.12
N GLY A 81 -6.54 -15.22 0.87
CA GLY A 81 -5.76 -16.45 0.81
C GLY A 81 -4.32 -16.28 1.31
N GLY A 82 -4.02 -15.17 1.94
CA GLY A 82 -2.74 -14.92 2.62
C GLY A 82 -2.68 -15.50 4.02
N TRP A 83 -1.57 -15.24 4.72
CA TRP A 83 -1.34 -15.67 6.10
C TRP A 83 -1.29 -14.51 7.10
N GLY A 84 -1.16 -13.26 6.65
CA GLY A 84 -1.17 -12.07 7.50
C GLY A 84 -0.05 -12.01 8.54
N GLY A 85 1.00 -12.81 8.41
CA GLY A 85 1.99 -13.03 9.47
C GLY A 85 3.15 -12.03 9.53
N MET A 86 3.39 -11.24 8.48
CA MET A 86 4.42 -10.20 8.48
C MET A 86 3.86 -8.90 9.05
N ALA A 87 3.87 -8.81 10.37
CA ALA A 87 3.31 -7.68 11.09
C ALA A 87 4.33 -6.57 11.35
N LEU A 88 3.86 -5.32 11.35
CA LEU A 88 4.60 -4.16 11.80
C LEU A 88 4.24 -3.82 13.24
N THR A 89 5.19 -3.32 14.01
CA THR A 89 4.89 -2.78 15.35
C THR A 89 4.35 -1.36 15.27
N GLN A 90 3.57 -0.94 16.27
CA GLN A 90 3.10 0.45 16.37
C GLN A 90 4.26 1.44 16.29
N LYS A 91 5.39 1.14 16.95
CA LYS A 91 6.59 1.99 16.91
C LYS A 91 7.11 2.25 15.49
N ILE A 92 7.04 1.26 14.60
CA ILE A 92 7.43 1.45 13.19
C ILE A 92 6.38 2.31 12.48
N VAL A 93 5.10 2.07 12.73
CA VAL A 93 4.00 2.87 12.17
C VAL A 93 4.12 4.35 12.57
N ASP A 94 4.46 4.61 13.84
CA ASP A 94 4.62 5.98 14.38
C ASP A 94 5.89 6.67 13.86
N SER A 95 6.89 5.91 13.42
CA SER A 95 8.13 6.48 12.88
C SER A 95 7.99 7.13 11.50
N TYR A 96 6.91 6.85 10.77
CA TYR A 96 6.61 7.54 9.53
C TYR A 96 6.16 8.97 9.80
N SER A 97 6.63 9.90 8.98
CA SER A 97 6.29 11.32 9.08
C SER A 97 4.88 11.63 8.57
N MET A 98 4.44 12.84 8.86
CA MET A 98 3.33 13.47 8.15
C MET A 98 3.79 13.85 6.74
N TYR A 99 2.84 14.21 5.88
CA TYR A 99 3.14 14.53 4.49
C TYR A 99 4.21 15.60 4.30
N ASP A 100 4.25 16.61 5.16
CA ASP A 100 5.22 17.71 5.15
C ASP A 100 6.57 17.37 5.81
N GLY A 101 6.80 16.11 6.15
CA GLY A 101 8.04 15.60 6.75
C GLY A 101 8.15 15.80 8.26
N ARG A 102 7.15 16.39 8.92
CA ARG A 102 7.14 16.54 10.38
C ARG A 102 6.80 15.22 11.07
N SER A 103 7.29 15.03 12.30
CA SER A 103 6.87 13.89 13.11
C SER A 103 5.40 14.02 13.53
N ILE A 104 4.80 12.89 13.89
CA ILE A 104 3.40 12.86 14.38
C ILE A 104 3.21 13.75 15.62
N ASP A 105 4.19 13.80 16.51
CA ASP A 105 4.16 14.64 17.73
C ASP A 105 4.25 16.14 17.44
N ASN A 106 4.65 16.53 16.23
CA ASN A 106 4.83 17.91 15.83
C ASN A 106 4.18 18.18 14.47
N SER A 107 3.02 17.59 14.25
CA SER A 107 2.24 17.75 13.03
C SER A 107 1.81 19.21 12.82
N SER A 108 1.69 19.62 11.56
CA SER A 108 1.23 20.97 11.21
C SER A 108 -0.28 21.08 11.18
N GLU A 109 -0.80 22.32 11.17
CA GLU A 109 -2.23 22.57 10.94
C GLU A 109 -2.67 22.12 9.53
N ALA A 110 -1.76 22.16 8.55
CA ALA A 110 -2.05 21.75 7.17
C ALA A 110 -2.17 20.23 7.05
N TYR A 111 -1.41 19.46 7.86
CA TYR A 111 -1.39 18.01 7.88
C TYR A 111 -1.47 17.50 9.32
N PRO A 112 -2.66 17.63 9.96
CA PRO A 112 -2.80 17.28 11.36
C PRO A 112 -2.75 15.77 11.59
N TYR A 113 -2.18 15.35 12.72
CA TYR A 113 -2.24 14.00 13.23
C TYR A 113 -3.29 13.89 14.33
N SER A 114 -4.04 12.80 14.36
CA SER A 114 -5.00 12.52 15.42
C SER A 114 -5.14 11.02 15.63
N GLU A 115 -5.08 10.60 16.88
CA GLU A 115 -5.38 9.21 17.31
C GLU A 115 -6.86 9.00 17.62
N SER A 116 -7.73 9.90 17.22
CA SER A 116 -9.17 9.80 17.47
C SER A 116 -10.00 10.18 16.24
N GLY A 117 -11.14 9.52 16.11
CA GLY A 117 -12.08 9.77 15.03
C GLY A 117 -11.66 9.14 13.70
N PHE A 118 -12.47 9.40 12.68
CA PHE A 118 -12.35 8.79 11.37
C PHE A 118 -12.43 9.87 10.29
N THR A 119 -11.82 9.61 9.14
CA THR A 119 -11.88 10.48 7.96
C THR A 119 -13.32 10.58 7.46
N ASN A 120 -13.72 11.78 7.05
CA ASN A 120 -15.05 12.01 6.49
C ASN A 120 -15.08 11.93 4.96
N GLU A 121 -13.91 12.03 4.33
CA GLU A 121 -13.76 12.14 2.88
C GLU A 121 -12.81 11.08 2.35
N GLN A 122 -13.06 10.62 1.15
CA GLN A 122 -12.15 9.79 0.38
C GLN A 122 -11.09 10.67 -0.25
N LYS A 123 -9.84 10.20 -0.24
CA LYS A 123 -8.72 10.78 -1.00
C LYS A 123 -8.21 9.73 -1.99
N SER A 124 -7.95 10.15 -3.22
CA SER A 124 -7.40 9.28 -4.26
C SER A 124 -6.15 9.92 -4.85
N PHE A 125 -5.11 9.12 -5.04
CA PHE A 125 -3.83 9.59 -5.56
C PHE A 125 -2.96 8.43 -6.03
N SER A 126 -2.22 8.61 -7.11
CA SER A 126 -1.16 7.70 -7.55
C SER A 126 -1.58 6.22 -7.66
N GLY A 127 -2.81 5.94 -8.04
CA GLY A 127 -3.38 4.60 -8.07
C GLY A 127 -3.71 4.00 -6.71
N TYR A 128 -3.79 4.82 -5.67
CA TYR A 128 -4.18 4.47 -4.31
C TYR A 128 -5.43 5.23 -3.88
N ARG A 129 -6.20 4.65 -2.97
CA ARG A 129 -7.38 5.27 -2.40
C ARG A 129 -7.36 5.14 -0.87
N LEU A 130 -7.46 6.26 -0.18
CA LEU A 130 -7.75 6.32 1.24
C LEU A 130 -9.26 6.55 1.39
N ASN A 131 -9.98 5.56 1.89
CA ASN A 131 -11.44 5.63 1.99
C ASN A 131 -11.89 6.63 3.07
N ALA A 132 -13.11 7.13 2.94
CA ALA A 132 -13.80 7.70 4.09
C ALA A 132 -14.03 6.62 5.16
N GLY A 133 -14.04 7.00 6.44
CA GLY A 133 -14.17 6.07 7.56
C GLY A 133 -12.86 5.39 7.99
N VAL A 134 -11.74 5.77 7.41
CA VAL A 134 -10.41 5.35 7.86
C VAL A 134 -10.05 6.11 9.14
N TYR A 135 -9.35 5.47 10.07
CA TYR A 135 -8.93 6.09 11.31
C TYR A 135 -7.98 7.27 11.06
N ASN A 136 -8.21 8.40 11.72
CA ASN A 136 -7.50 9.65 11.41
C ASN A 136 -5.97 9.56 11.53
N MET A 137 -5.44 8.65 12.36
CA MET A 137 -3.99 8.42 12.47
C MET A 137 -3.31 7.97 11.17
N TYR A 138 -4.08 7.51 10.19
CA TYR A 138 -3.57 7.06 8.89
C TYR A 138 -3.71 8.13 7.81
N ASP A 139 -4.37 9.25 8.10
CA ASP A 139 -4.51 10.36 7.18
C ASP A 139 -3.27 11.28 7.18
N ASN A 140 -3.07 12.00 6.10
CA ASN A 140 -2.00 12.99 5.94
C ASN A 140 -0.57 12.46 6.16
N ARG A 141 -0.35 11.16 6.00
CA ARG A 141 0.99 10.56 6.17
C ARG A 141 1.84 10.71 4.91
N GLU A 142 3.14 10.64 5.08
CA GLU A 142 4.08 10.61 3.95
C GLU A 142 3.82 9.39 3.02
N MET A 143 4.18 9.51 1.75
CA MET A 143 3.89 8.48 0.74
C MET A 143 4.53 7.11 1.05
N ARG A 144 5.67 7.08 1.75
CA ARG A 144 6.31 5.83 2.21
C ARG A 144 5.42 5.05 3.19
N PHE A 145 4.62 5.73 4.00
CA PHE A 145 3.64 5.08 4.86
C PHE A 145 2.64 4.27 4.04
N TYR A 146 2.00 4.89 3.06
CA TYR A 146 1.03 4.21 2.20
C TYR A 146 1.66 3.11 1.34
N ALA A 147 2.92 3.25 0.97
CA ALA A 147 3.66 2.24 0.22
C ALA A 147 4.07 1.03 1.07
N CYS A 148 4.22 1.18 2.39
CA CYS A 148 4.79 0.14 3.26
C CYS A 148 3.83 -0.49 4.24
N VAL A 149 2.79 0.25 4.70
CA VAL A 149 1.97 -0.15 5.83
C VAL A 149 0.59 -0.59 5.38
N GLY A 150 0.23 -1.85 5.67
CA GLY A 150 -1.14 -2.34 5.62
C GLY A 150 -1.79 -2.12 6.98
N PHE A 151 -2.93 -1.43 7.01
CA PHE A 151 -3.69 -1.05 8.20
C PHE A 151 -5.18 -1.34 7.99
N SER A 152 -5.98 -1.32 9.05
CA SER A 152 -7.43 -1.49 8.93
C SER A 152 -8.06 -0.39 8.08
N GLU A 153 -9.03 -0.76 7.25
CA GLU A 153 -9.70 0.06 6.23
C GLU A 153 -8.80 0.42 5.03
N ARG A 154 -7.63 -0.23 4.90
CA ARG A 154 -6.80 -0.05 3.71
C ARG A 154 -7.49 -0.59 2.47
N PHE A 155 -7.39 0.17 1.39
CA PHE A 155 -7.77 -0.25 0.05
C PHE A 155 -6.75 -1.23 -0.56
N TRP A 156 -7.26 -2.32 -1.13
CA TRP A 156 -6.48 -3.34 -1.83
C TRP A 156 -7.01 -3.51 -3.26
N PRO A 157 -6.27 -3.06 -4.27
CA PRO A 157 -6.71 -3.15 -5.67
C PRO A 157 -6.90 -4.58 -6.17
N MET A 158 -5.89 -5.43 -5.99
CA MET A 158 -5.88 -6.84 -6.44
C MET A 158 -6.37 -7.03 -7.88
N SER A 159 -5.94 -6.18 -8.79
CA SER A 159 -6.48 -6.09 -10.15
C SER A 159 -6.23 -7.34 -11.01
N SER A 160 -5.28 -8.22 -10.64
CA SER A 160 -5.05 -9.48 -11.34
C SER A 160 -5.92 -10.65 -10.88
N THR A 161 -6.76 -10.47 -9.86
CA THR A 161 -7.61 -11.55 -9.36
C THR A 161 -8.65 -11.97 -10.40
N THR A 162 -8.94 -13.27 -10.46
CA THR A 162 -10.07 -13.82 -11.21
C THR A 162 -11.25 -14.18 -10.33
N MET A 163 -11.11 -13.99 -9.02
CA MET A 163 -12.15 -14.32 -8.05
C MET A 163 -13.08 -13.14 -7.83
N SER A 164 -14.36 -13.37 -8.15
CA SER A 164 -15.42 -12.41 -7.88
C SER A 164 -15.41 -11.96 -6.41
N GLY A 165 -15.53 -10.66 -6.18
CA GLY A 165 -15.55 -10.07 -4.84
C GLY A 165 -14.18 -9.82 -4.19
N LYS A 166 -13.08 -10.07 -4.90
CA LYS A 166 -11.73 -9.73 -4.40
C LYS A 166 -11.14 -8.44 -4.98
N TYR A 167 -11.78 -7.86 -5.99
CA TYR A 167 -11.36 -6.56 -6.55
C TYR A 167 -11.63 -5.41 -5.58
N ASN A 168 -10.71 -4.46 -5.51
CA ASN A 168 -10.91 -3.16 -4.87
C ASN A 168 -11.54 -3.26 -3.48
N GLN A 169 -11.09 -4.21 -2.70
CA GLN A 169 -11.63 -4.45 -1.38
C GLN A 169 -11.01 -3.53 -0.33
N THR A 170 -11.79 -3.27 0.70
CA THR A 170 -11.31 -2.68 1.96
C THR A 170 -11.06 -3.80 2.96
N VAL A 171 -9.90 -3.78 3.59
CA VAL A 171 -9.46 -4.83 4.52
C VAL A 171 -9.45 -4.32 5.95
N THR A 172 -10.01 -5.10 6.86
CA THR A 172 -10.01 -4.82 8.30
C THR A 172 -9.24 -5.90 9.06
N TYR A 173 -8.53 -5.50 10.12
CA TYR A 173 -7.74 -6.39 10.99
C TYR A 173 -8.23 -6.39 12.44
N TYR A 174 -9.46 -5.96 12.68
CA TYR A 174 -10.07 -6.02 14.02
C TYR A 174 -10.22 -7.47 14.46
N TYR A 175 -10.26 -7.70 15.77
CA TYR A 175 -10.30 -9.04 16.37
C TYR A 175 -11.36 -9.95 15.76
N ASP A 176 -12.55 -9.44 15.52
CA ASP A 176 -13.74 -10.12 15.00
C ASP A 176 -13.93 -10.00 13.48
N SER A 177 -13.03 -9.28 12.80
CA SER A 177 -13.09 -9.12 11.34
C SER A 177 -12.62 -10.38 10.60
N PRO A 178 -12.89 -10.50 9.28
CA PRO A 178 -12.42 -11.65 8.50
C PRO A 178 -10.93 -11.93 8.57
N ASN A 179 -10.11 -10.92 8.86
CA ASN A 179 -8.65 -11.03 8.98
C ASN A 179 -8.17 -10.97 10.43
N GLY A 180 -9.08 -11.01 11.38
CA GLY A 180 -8.80 -10.94 12.81
C GLY A 180 -8.57 -12.31 13.45
N LYS A 181 -8.04 -12.28 14.66
CA LYS A 181 -7.70 -13.47 15.44
C LYS A 181 -8.88 -14.41 15.69
N GLN A 182 -10.10 -13.90 15.80
CA GLN A 182 -11.29 -14.73 16.02
C GLN A 182 -11.54 -15.72 14.89
N ASN A 183 -11.18 -15.35 13.64
CA ASN A 183 -11.44 -16.16 12.45
C ASN A 183 -10.27 -17.08 12.05
N SER A 184 -9.10 -16.90 12.64
CA SER A 184 -7.96 -17.81 12.44
C SER A 184 -7.11 -17.88 13.70
N ALA A 185 -6.78 -19.10 14.12
CA ALA A 185 -5.92 -19.31 15.29
C ALA A 185 -4.44 -18.96 15.01
N THR A 186 -4.00 -19.03 13.76
CA THR A 186 -2.60 -18.93 13.35
C THR A 186 -2.31 -17.81 12.36
N ASP A 187 -3.24 -17.57 11.42
CA ASP A 187 -3.01 -16.71 10.28
C ASP A 187 -3.72 -15.36 10.47
N TYR A 188 -3.10 -14.48 11.22
CA TYR A 188 -3.59 -13.11 11.46
C TYR A 188 -2.43 -12.19 11.78
N SER A 189 -2.63 -10.88 11.59
CA SER A 189 -1.66 -9.89 12.07
C SER A 189 -1.79 -9.71 13.58
N PRO A 190 -0.77 -10.01 14.38
CA PRO A 190 -0.84 -9.85 15.83
C PRO A 190 -0.89 -8.39 16.29
N THR A 191 -0.60 -7.45 15.40
CA THR A 191 -0.57 -6.00 15.70
C THR A 191 -1.67 -5.21 14.99
N GLY A 192 -2.41 -5.83 14.07
CA GLY A 192 -3.35 -5.13 13.20
C GLY A 192 -2.69 -4.43 12.00
N TYR A 193 -1.36 -4.55 11.85
CA TYR A 193 -0.61 -4.02 10.73
C TYR A 193 0.10 -5.13 9.97
N VAL A 194 0.22 -4.98 8.65
CA VAL A 194 1.03 -5.86 7.81
C VAL A 194 1.98 -5.03 6.94
N ILE A 195 3.11 -5.63 6.54
CA ILE A 195 4.02 -5.00 5.60
C ILE A 195 3.51 -5.23 4.18
N VAL A 196 3.32 -4.14 3.40
CA VAL A 196 2.88 -4.21 2.00
C VAL A 196 3.93 -3.74 1.00
N LYS A 197 5.11 -3.39 1.48
CA LYS A 197 6.21 -2.80 0.71
C LYS A 197 6.56 -3.57 -0.57
N TYR A 198 6.45 -4.90 -0.54
CA TYR A 198 6.84 -5.79 -1.62
C TYR A 198 5.65 -6.35 -2.41
N ILE A 199 4.46 -5.79 -2.20
CA ILE A 199 3.25 -6.20 -2.88
C ILE A 199 2.97 -5.23 -4.02
N HIS A 200 2.94 -5.75 -5.24
CA HIS A 200 2.46 -4.98 -6.37
C HIS A 200 0.94 -4.78 -6.28
N PRO A 201 0.38 -3.61 -6.63
CA PRO A 201 -1.07 -3.38 -6.59
C PRO A 201 -1.90 -4.40 -7.38
N ASN A 202 -1.32 -4.98 -8.41
CA ASN A 202 -1.96 -6.02 -9.23
C ASN A 202 -1.76 -7.44 -8.70
N ASP A 203 -0.92 -7.64 -7.68
CA ASP A 203 -0.73 -8.97 -7.09
C ASP A 203 -2.01 -9.46 -6.43
N ALA A 204 -2.30 -10.75 -6.58
CA ALA A 204 -3.45 -11.40 -5.97
C ALA A 204 -3.16 -12.85 -5.57
N TRP A 205 -3.95 -13.37 -4.66
CA TRP A 205 -4.03 -14.78 -4.32
C TRP A 205 -5.41 -15.30 -4.67
N ASP A 206 -5.49 -16.31 -5.53
CA ASP A 206 -6.71 -16.99 -5.92
C ASP A 206 -6.66 -18.44 -5.42
N GLY A 207 -7.11 -18.65 -4.19
CA GLY A 207 -6.90 -19.92 -3.48
C GLY A 207 -5.43 -20.12 -3.18
N ASP A 208 -4.84 -21.23 -3.66
CA ASP A 208 -3.40 -21.51 -3.52
C ASP A 208 -2.55 -20.97 -4.68
N ASN A 209 -3.15 -20.27 -5.62
CA ASN A 209 -2.47 -19.74 -6.79
C ASN A 209 -2.12 -18.27 -6.58
N ALA A 210 -0.83 -17.98 -6.51
CA ALA A 210 -0.35 -16.60 -6.57
C ALA A 210 -0.46 -16.07 -8.00
N ARG A 211 -1.07 -14.89 -8.12
CA ARG A 211 -1.01 -14.07 -9.34
C ARG A 211 -0.15 -12.87 -9.02
N ARG A 212 1.04 -12.87 -9.57
CA ARG A 212 2.04 -11.85 -9.31
C ARG A 212 2.44 -11.19 -10.60
N MET A 213 2.71 -9.89 -10.52
CA MET A 213 3.36 -9.13 -11.58
C MET A 213 4.87 -9.33 -11.46
N ASP A 214 5.35 -10.50 -11.87
CA ASP A 214 6.78 -10.78 -11.95
C ASP A 214 7.37 -10.06 -13.18
N LYS A 215 8.01 -8.93 -12.95
CA LYS A 215 8.74 -8.19 -13.99
C LYS A 215 10.26 -8.28 -13.85
N GLY A 216 10.78 -9.11 -12.96
CA GLY A 216 12.20 -9.18 -12.70
C GLY A 216 12.82 -10.55 -12.86
#